data_dfcf1f471729f84e6e923064e1adef5c
#
_entry.id   dfcf1f471729f84e6e923064e1adef5c
#
_cell.length_a   1.000
_cell.length_b   1.000
_cell.length_c   1.000
_cell.angle_alpha   90.00
_cell.angle_beta   90.00
_cell.angle_gamma   90.00
#
_symmetry.space_group_name_H-M   'P 1'
#
loop_
_entity.id
_entity.type
_entity.pdbx_description
1 polymer ?
#
loop_
_entity_poly.entity_id
_entity_poly.type
_entity_poly.pdbx_seq_one_letter_code
_entity_poly.pdbx_strand_id
1 'polypeptide(L)'
;MSKKILACSLLWAASTSLSAQQSATINLNADQGKTIIPKEIYGQFAEHLGTCIYGGLWVGENSAIPNTNGYRTDVFNALKDLKVPVLRWPGGCFADEYHWMDGIGPKANRPKMVNNNWGGTIEDNSFGTHEFLNLCEMLGCEPYISGNVGSGSVEELAKWVEYMTSEGDSPMARLRRANGRDHAWKVKYLGVGNESWGCGGNMRPEFYSDLYRRYATYCRNYDDNRLFKIASGASDYDYTWTRVLMEQVGSQMNGLSLHYYTVSGWTGSKGAATQFNKDDYYWTIGKCREIEDVIKRHCAIMDSYDPQKQVALMLDEWGTWWDEEPGTIRGHLYQQNTLRDAFVASTTFDIFHKYTDRLKMANIAQIVNVLQSMILTNDKGGMVLTPTYYVFKMYNVHQDATYLPLSINCKEMPVRDNRTVPMLSATASKDQAGKIHISLSNIDADNEQTVTVALGDIKATKAVGEILTAKNLTDYNTFEQPDMVKPAAFTNAKIAKGVLTIKMPAKSIVTVELQ
;
A
#
# COMPACT_ATOMS: atom_id res chain seq x y z
N MET A 1 24.77 72.66 38.97
CA MET A 1 24.19 71.30 39.14
C MET A 1 23.89 70.76 37.76
N SER A 2 24.75 69.91 37.23
CA SER A 2 24.67 69.40 35.85
C SER A 2 24.16 67.93 35.89
N LYS A 3 22.99 67.66 35.30
CA LYS A 3 22.48 66.30 35.21
C LYS A 3 23.06 65.61 33.97
N LYS A 4 23.80 64.54 34.16
CA LYS A 4 24.26 63.63 33.11
C LYS A 4 23.16 62.63 32.84
N ILE A 5 22.64 62.59 31.62
CA ILE A 5 21.71 61.57 31.11
C ILE A 5 22.57 60.45 30.54
N LEU A 6 22.41 59.24 31.10
CA LEU A 6 23.07 58.01 30.65
C LEU A 6 22.15 57.34 29.64
N ALA A 7 22.53 57.30 28.37
CA ALA A 7 21.80 56.56 27.33
C ALA A 7 22.27 55.09 27.33
N CYS A 8 21.40 54.19 27.71
CA CYS A 8 21.59 52.74 27.56
C CYS A 8 21.16 52.32 26.15
N SER A 9 22.13 52.02 25.30
CA SER A 9 21.88 51.39 23.99
C SER A 9 21.70 49.88 24.16
N LEU A 10 20.50 49.38 24.03
CA LEU A 10 20.20 47.95 23.90
C LEU A 10 20.67 47.48 22.51
N LEU A 11 21.77 46.71 22.48
CA LEU A 11 22.08 45.90 21.31
C LEU A 11 21.15 44.68 21.26
N TRP A 12 20.25 44.64 20.29
CA TRP A 12 19.53 43.44 19.88
C TRP A 12 20.51 42.56 19.10
N ALA A 13 20.98 41.48 19.70
CA ALA A 13 21.67 40.40 19.01
C ALA A 13 20.61 39.55 18.30
N ALA A 14 20.45 39.74 17.01
CA ALA A 14 19.70 38.81 16.16
C ALA A 14 20.51 37.50 16.10
N SER A 15 20.14 36.52 16.89
CA SER A 15 20.62 35.15 16.74
C SER A 15 20.07 34.56 15.47
N THR A 16 20.77 34.71 14.35
CA THR A 16 20.57 33.85 13.17
C THR A 16 21.00 32.44 13.58
N SER A 17 20.06 31.58 13.88
CA SER A 17 20.31 30.15 13.98
C SER A 17 20.77 29.68 12.58
N LEU A 18 22.07 29.52 12.39
CA LEU A 18 22.61 28.77 11.27
C LEU A 18 22.09 27.33 11.45
N SER A 19 21.07 26.98 10.71
CA SER A 19 20.66 25.59 10.51
C SER A 19 21.91 24.86 9.97
N ALA A 20 22.46 23.93 10.74
CA ALA A 20 23.60 23.15 10.30
C ALA A 20 23.18 22.31 9.10
N GLN A 21 23.66 22.64 7.92
CA GLN A 21 23.40 21.89 6.69
C GLN A 21 23.87 20.45 6.91
N GLN A 22 22.94 19.51 6.96
CA GLN A 22 23.26 18.08 7.08
C GLN A 22 23.70 17.55 5.71
N SER A 23 24.68 16.67 5.71
CA SER A 23 25.16 16.01 4.50
C SER A 23 24.91 14.52 4.58
N ALA A 24 24.51 13.92 3.46
CA ALA A 24 24.38 12.48 3.29
C ALA A 24 25.05 12.05 1.97
N THR A 25 25.49 10.80 1.93
CA THR A 25 26.07 10.22 0.72
C THR A 25 25.33 8.93 0.35
N ILE A 26 25.11 8.73 -0.94
CA ILE A 26 24.57 7.51 -1.49
C ILE A 26 25.61 6.91 -2.42
N ASN A 27 25.94 5.65 -2.19
CA ASN A 27 26.71 4.85 -3.14
C ASN A 27 25.72 4.00 -3.94
N LEU A 28 25.60 4.29 -5.23
CA LEU A 28 24.71 3.62 -6.16
C LEU A 28 25.48 2.55 -6.95
N ASN A 29 25.07 1.29 -6.82
CA ASN A 29 25.69 0.15 -7.52
C ASN A 29 24.87 -0.21 -8.77
N ALA A 30 24.91 0.65 -9.79
CA ALA A 30 24.07 0.54 -10.97
C ALA A 30 24.33 -0.70 -11.85
N ASP A 31 25.53 -1.29 -11.75
CA ASP A 31 25.95 -2.51 -12.43
C ASP A 31 25.46 -3.80 -11.72
N GLN A 32 25.03 -3.70 -10.48
CA GLN A 32 24.56 -4.83 -9.67
C GLN A 32 23.04 -5.05 -9.72
N GLY A 33 22.32 -4.26 -10.50
CA GLY A 33 20.87 -4.41 -10.67
C GLY A 33 20.52 -5.75 -11.33
N LYS A 34 19.79 -6.63 -10.61
CA LYS A 34 19.43 -7.98 -11.09
C LYS A 34 17.95 -8.31 -10.95
N THR A 35 17.27 -7.69 -9.98
CA THR A 35 15.86 -7.97 -9.69
C THR A 35 14.96 -6.89 -10.29
N ILE A 36 13.82 -7.34 -10.80
CA ILE A 36 12.76 -6.42 -11.25
C ILE A 36 11.87 -6.11 -10.05
N ILE A 37 11.50 -4.85 -9.91
CA ILE A 37 10.48 -4.41 -8.97
C ILE A 37 9.11 -4.73 -9.60
N PRO A 38 8.39 -5.77 -9.17
CA PRO A 38 7.10 -6.09 -9.75
C PRO A 38 6.14 -4.91 -9.54
N LYS A 39 5.38 -4.55 -10.57
CA LYS A 39 4.36 -3.49 -10.44
C LYS A 39 3.36 -3.80 -9.33
N GLU A 40 3.10 -5.06 -9.03
CA GLU A 40 2.18 -5.51 -7.99
C GLU A 40 2.60 -5.09 -6.56
N ILE A 41 3.84 -4.62 -6.36
CA ILE A 41 4.28 -3.95 -5.12
C ILE A 41 3.45 -2.69 -4.83
N TYR A 42 2.84 -2.09 -5.86
CA TYR A 42 1.98 -0.91 -5.79
C TYR A 42 0.49 -1.24 -5.76
N GLY A 43 0.17 -2.48 -5.36
CA GLY A 43 -1.18 -2.99 -5.29
C GLY A 43 -2.06 -2.25 -4.28
N GLN A 44 -3.35 -2.39 -4.47
CA GLN A 44 -4.39 -1.76 -3.67
C GLN A 44 -5.31 -2.81 -3.05
N PHE A 45 -5.96 -2.44 -1.97
CA PHE A 45 -6.91 -3.27 -1.27
C PHE A 45 -8.24 -2.55 -1.09
N ALA A 46 -9.32 -3.22 -1.45
CA ALA A 46 -10.71 -2.79 -1.27
C ALA A 46 -11.48 -3.83 -0.48
N GLU A 47 -12.15 -3.41 0.57
CA GLU A 47 -12.95 -4.26 1.43
C GLU A 47 -14.35 -3.68 1.60
N HIS A 48 -15.36 -4.54 1.79
CA HIS A 48 -16.65 -4.12 2.30
C HIS A 48 -16.47 -3.67 3.76
N LEU A 49 -15.89 -2.49 3.92
CA LEU A 49 -15.59 -1.85 5.18
C LEU A 49 -15.88 -0.36 5.08
N GLY A 50 -16.67 0.16 6.01
CA GLY A 50 -17.03 1.56 6.02
C GLY A 50 -17.57 2.04 4.68
N THR A 51 -16.97 3.08 4.13
CA THR A 51 -17.32 3.62 2.82
C THR A 51 -16.26 3.36 1.75
N CYS A 52 -15.48 2.27 1.88
CA CYS A 52 -14.52 1.91 0.83
C CYS A 52 -15.24 1.54 -0.47
N ILE A 53 -16.23 0.66 -0.39
CA ILE A 53 -17.02 0.24 -1.55
C ILE A 53 -18.18 1.22 -1.78
N TYR A 54 -19.18 1.21 -0.89
CA TYR A 54 -20.38 2.04 -1.03
C TYR A 54 -20.10 3.49 -0.64
N GLY A 55 -20.34 4.41 -1.59
CA GLY A 55 -19.99 5.83 -1.44
C GLY A 55 -18.53 6.17 -1.81
N GLY A 56 -17.65 5.18 -1.82
CA GLY A 56 -16.26 5.28 -2.25
C GLY A 56 -16.06 4.89 -3.70
N LEU A 57 -15.87 3.60 -3.97
CA LEU A 57 -15.74 3.08 -5.34
C LEU A 57 -17.07 3.07 -6.09
N TRP A 58 -18.15 2.73 -5.41
CA TRP A 58 -19.47 2.43 -5.96
C TRP A 58 -20.54 3.32 -5.36
N VAL A 59 -21.35 3.93 -6.21
CA VAL A 59 -22.51 4.74 -5.79
C VAL A 59 -23.83 4.26 -6.43
N GLY A 60 -23.74 3.27 -7.33
CA GLY A 60 -24.89 2.79 -8.09
C GLY A 60 -25.20 3.67 -9.30
N GLU A 61 -25.83 3.05 -10.30
CA GLU A 61 -26.07 3.65 -11.62
C GLU A 61 -27.02 4.85 -11.56
N ASN A 62 -27.94 4.85 -10.59
CA ASN A 62 -28.96 5.89 -10.43
C ASN A 62 -28.54 7.00 -9.45
N SER A 63 -27.31 7.03 -9.01
CA SER A 63 -26.81 8.06 -8.08
C SER A 63 -26.75 9.43 -8.74
N ALA A 64 -27.04 10.49 -7.95
CA ALA A 64 -26.80 11.86 -8.35
C ALA A 64 -25.30 12.22 -8.41
N ILE A 65 -24.44 11.44 -7.73
CA ILE A 65 -23.00 11.58 -7.83
C ILE A 65 -22.56 11.10 -9.21
N PRO A 66 -21.73 11.87 -9.95
CA PRO A 66 -21.26 11.48 -11.28
C PRO A 66 -20.63 10.08 -11.27
N ASN A 67 -21.17 9.21 -12.12
CA ASN A 67 -20.73 7.82 -12.19
C ASN A 67 -20.77 7.28 -13.62
N THR A 68 -19.98 6.24 -13.86
CA THR A 68 -20.02 5.44 -15.08
C THR A 68 -20.38 4.01 -14.69
N ASN A 69 -21.57 3.55 -15.08
CA ASN A 69 -22.09 2.23 -14.71
C ASN A 69 -22.08 1.97 -13.19
N GLY A 70 -22.29 2.99 -12.36
CA GLY A 70 -22.31 2.92 -10.91
C GLY A 70 -20.97 3.19 -10.21
N TYR A 71 -19.84 3.16 -10.93
CA TYR A 71 -18.51 3.53 -10.36
C TYR A 71 -18.38 5.05 -10.33
N ARG A 72 -17.91 5.60 -9.21
CA ARG A 72 -17.65 7.05 -9.13
C ARG A 72 -16.64 7.45 -10.19
N THR A 73 -17.00 8.41 -11.05
CA THR A 73 -16.17 8.83 -12.18
C THR A 73 -14.87 9.50 -11.71
N ASP A 74 -14.92 10.31 -10.66
CA ASP A 74 -13.77 10.99 -10.09
C ASP A 74 -12.77 10.00 -9.50
N VAL A 75 -13.24 9.04 -8.69
CA VAL A 75 -12.42 7.98 -8.10
C VAL A 75 -11.83 7.10 -9.20
N PHE A 76 -12.63 6.65 -10.15
CA PHE A 76 -12.17 5.84 -11.27
C PHE A 76 -11.03 6.52 -12.04
N ASN A 77 -11.18 7.81 -12.36
CA ASN A 77 -10.16 8.57 -13.08
C ASN A 77 -8.85 8.70 -12.26
N ALA A 78 -8.96 8.93 -10.96
CA ALA A 78 -7.80 9.00 -10.08
C ALA A 78 -7.06 7.65 -10.00
N LEU A 79 -7.79 6.54 -9.91
CA LEU A 79 -7.20 5.18 -9.91
C LEU A 79 -6.55 4.83 -11.25
N LYS A 80 -7.15 5.25 -12.36
CA LYS A 80 -6.56 5.08 -13.69
C LYS A 80 -5.26 5.87 -13.84
N ASP A 81 -5.23 7.12 -13.36
CA ASP A 81 -4.04 7.97 -13.34
C ASP A 81 -2.96 7.40 -12.41
N LEU A 82 -3.35 6.76 -11.31
CA LEU A 82 -2.45 6.06 -10.39
C LEU A 82 -1.84 4.79 -11.00
N LYS A 83 -2.40 4.26 -12.09
CA LYS A 83 -1.97 3.01 -12.75
C LYS A 83 -1.97 1.83 -11.77
N VAL A 84 -3.08 1.65 -11.05
CA VAL A 84 -3.25 0.53 -10.11
C VAL A 84 -2.95 -0.79 -10.81
N PRO A 85 -1.97 -1.58 -10.33
CA PRO A 85 -1.58 -2.82 -11.04
C PRO A 85 -2.38 -4.04 -10.61
N VAL A 86 -2.84 -4.08 -9.36
CA VAL A 86 -3.62 -5.17 -8.78
C VAL A 86 -4.57 -4.59 -7.73
N LEU A 87 -5.79 -5.11 -7.67
CA LEU A 87 -6.80 -4.76 -6.69
C LEU A 87 -7.30 -6.01 -5.99
N ARG A 88 -7.17 -6.06 -4.66
CA ARG A 88 -7.63 -7.14 -3.79
C ARG A 88 -9.04 -6.84 -3.28
N TRP A 89 -9.95 -7.85 -3.33
CA TRP A 89 -11.35 -7.77 -2.92
C TRP A 89 -11.88 -9.20 -2.61
N PRO A 90 -12.94 -9.45 -1.82
CA PRO A 90 -13.91 -8.52 -1.22
C PRO A 90 -13.51 -8.02 0.18
N GLY A 91 -12.40 -8.48 0.70
CA GLY A 91 -11.92 -8.10 2.02
C GLY A 91 -10.64 -8.84 2.40
N GLY A 92 -10.26 -8.50 3.48
CA GLY A 92 -9.80 -8.89 4.79
C GLY A 92 -10.80 -9.77 5.54
N CYS A 93 -11.10 -9.38 6.75
CA CYS A 93 -12.04 -10.13 7.61
C CYS A 93 -13.41 -10.34 6.97
N PHE A 94 -13.91 -9.38 6.20
CA PHE A 94 -15.19 -9.51 5.51
C PHE A 94 -15.20 -10.70 4.53
N ALA A 95 -14.08 -11.03 3.89
CA ALA A 95 -14.01 -12.12 2.92
C ALA A 95 -14.42 -13.48 3.52
N ASP A 96 -14.12 -13.71 4.80
CA ASP A 96 -14.39 -14.99 5.47
C ASP A 96 -15.84 -15.14 6.00
N GLU A 97 -16.67 -14.10 5.80
CA GLU A 97 -18.13 -14.14 5.99
C GLU A 97 -18.90 -13.91 4.66
N TYR A 98 -18.21 -13.60 3.55
CA TYR A 98 -18.83 -13.27 2.27
C TYR A 98 -19.18 -14.51 1.46
N HIS A 99 -20.47 -14.64 1.12
CA HIS A 99 -20.99 -15.68 0.23
C HIS A 99 -21.18 -15.09 -1.17
N TRP A 100 -20.30 -15.42 -2.10
CA TRP A 100 -20.21 -14.79 -3.42
C TRP A 100 -21.49 -14.87 -4.26
N MET A 101 -22.33 -15.91 -4.05
CA MET A 101 -23.61 -16.05 -4.75
C MET A 101 -24.61 -14.95 -4.37
N ASP A 102 -24.46 -14.35 -3.20
CA ASP A 102 -25.29 -13.22 -2.76
C ASP A 102 -24.98 -11.93 -3.53
N GLY A 103 -23.80 -11.84 -4.13
CA GLY A 103 -23.34 -10.70 -4.91
C GLY A 103 -23.47 -10.86 -6.43
N ILE A 104 -24.29 -11.80 -6.93
CA ILE A 104 -24.51 -12.00 -8.36
C ILE A 104 -26.00 -11.95 -8.73
N GLY A 105 -26.29 -11.93 -10.05
CA GLY A 105 -27.66 -11.82 -10.54
C GLY A 105 -28.26 -10.41 -10.40
N PRO A 106 -29.60 -10.27 -10.60
CA PRO A 106 -30.27 -8.99 -10.51
C PRO A 106 -30.13 -8.34 -9.14
N LYS A 107 -29.62 -7.12 -9.06
CA LYS A 107 -29.32 -6.40 -7.81
C LYS A 107 -30.52 -6.33 -6.84
N ALA A 108 -31.73 -6.17 -7.38
CA ALA A 108 -32.95 -6.11 -6.58
C ALA A 108 -33.27 -7.42 -5.81
N ASN A 109 -32.69 -8.54 -6.24
CA ASN A 109 -32.91 -9.85 -5.63
C ASN A 109 -31.75 -10.29 -4.74
N ARG A 110 -30.66 -9.52 -4.69
CA ARG A 110 -29.51 -9.87 -3.86
C ARG A 110 -29.87 -9.75 -2.38
N PRO A 111 -29.55 -10.74 -1.54
CA PRO A 111 -29.82 -10.65 -0.11
C PRO A 111 -28.94 -9.60 0.54
N LYS A 112 -29.44 -9.03 1.62
CA LYS A 112 -28.66 -8.14 2.49
C LYS A 112 -28.01 -8.95 3.60
N MET A 113 -26.84 -8.53 4.04
CA MET A 113 -26.17 -9.15 5.19
C MET A 113 -25.71 -8.11 6.20
N VAL A 114 -25.53 -8.54 7.45
CA VAL A 114 -24.90 -7.72 8.48
C VAL A 114 -23.39 -7.86 8.35
N ASN A 115 -22.67 -6.76 8.25
CA ASN A 115 -21.22 -6.75 8.34
C ASN A 115 -20.80 -6.80 9.81
N ASN A 116 -20.59 -8.00 10.33
CA ASN A 116 -20.28 -8.21 11.74
C ASN A 116 -18.88 -7.73 12.12
N ASN A 117 -17.96 -7.75 11.18
CA ASN A 117 -16.58 -7.30 11.40
C ASN A 117 -16.48 -5.78 11.50
N TRP A 118 -17.28 -5.07 10.67
CA TRP A 118 -17.08 -3.63 10.45
C TRP A 118 -18.34 -2.82 10.71
N GLY A 119 -18.47 -2.30 11.92
CA GLY A 119 -19.51 -1.33 12.29
C GLY A 119 -20.93 -1.89 12.39
N GLY A 120 -21.18 -3.16 12.15
CA GLY A 120 -22.52 -3.76 12.18
C GLY A 120 -23.46 -3.20 11.10
N THR A 121 -22.91 -2.67 10.02
CA THR A 121 -23.69 -2.07 8.91
C THR A 121 -24.34 -3.13 8.04
N ILE A 122 -25.39 -2.73 7.31
CA ILE A 122 -26.06 -3.61 6.36
C ILE A 122 -25.41 -3.46 4.98
N GLU A 123 -24.81 -4.52 4.48
CA GLU A 123 -24.33 -4.63 3.12
C GLU A 123 -25.47 -5.08 2.22
N ASP A 124 -25.71 -4.38 1.10
CA ASP A 124 -26.81 -4.66 0.20
C ASP A 124 -26.43 -5.55 -1.00
N ASN A 125 -25.16 -5.93 -1.08
CA ASN A 125 -24.57 -6.74 -2.13
C ASN A 125 -24.76 -6.19 -3.56
N SER A 126 -25.06 -4.88 -3.71
CA SER A 126 -25.18 -4.26 -5.03
C SER A 126 -23.83 -4.15 -5.77
N PHE A 127 -22.73 -4.27 -5.04
CA PHE A 127 -21.39 -4.44 -5.58
C PHE A 127 -20.90 -5.86 -5.29
N GLY A 128 -20.76 -6.68 -6.32
CA GLY A 128 -20.35 -8.08 -6.20
C GLY A 128 -19.35 -8.48 -7.29
N THR A 129 -19.34 -9.75 -7.65
CA THR A 129 -18.36 -10.34 -8.59
C THR A 129 -18.29 -9.58 -9.92
N HIS A 130 -19.43 -9.28 -10.54
CA HIS A 130 -19.48 -8.59 -11.84
C HIS A 130 -18.97 -7.17 -11.73
N GLU A 131 -19.42 -6.44 -10.73
CA GLU A 131 -19.04 -5.06 -10.50
C GLU A 131 -17.54 -4.96 -10.23
N PHE A 132 -16.99 -5.87 -9.42
CA PHE A 132 -15.56 -5.86 -9.11
C PHE A 132 -14.69 -6.21 -10.33
N LEU A 133 -14.99 -7.32 -11.02
CA LEU A 133 -14.16 -7.78 -12.14
C LEU A 133 -14.26 -6.84 -13.35
N ASN A 134 -15.43 -6.24 -13.59
CA ASN A 134 -15.59 -5.21 -14.62
C ASN A 134 -14.78 -3.94 -14.28
N LEU A 135 -14.74 -3.53 -13.00
CA LEU A 135 -13.87 -2.42 -12.55
C LEU A 135 -12.41 -2.72 -12.86
N CYS A 136 -11.94 -3.93 -12.55
CA CYS A 136 -10.56 -4.33 -12.83
C CYS A 136 -10.25 -4.29 -14.34
N GLU A 137 -11.15 -4.78 -15.20
CA GLU A 137 -11.01 -4.69 -16.66
C GLU A 137 -10.93 -3.23 -17.14
N MET A 138 -11.80 -2.36 -16.64
CA MET A 138 -11.83 -0.93 -17.01
C MET A 138 -10.56 -0.20 -16.56
N LEU A 139 -10.04 -0.53 -15.38
CA LEU A 139 -8.78 0.01 -14.86
C LEU A 139 -7.56 -0.58 -15.59
N GLY A 140 -7.67 -1.80 -16.09
CA GLY A 140 -6.56 -2.57 -16.66
C GLY A 140 -5.65 -3.14 -15.57
N CYS A 141 -6.20 -3.48 -14.41
CA CYS A 141 -5.47 -4.08 -13.29
C CYS A 141 -5.82 -5.56 -13.12
N GLU A 142 -4.92 -6.33 -12.49
CA GLU A 142 -5.17 -7.72 -12.12
C GLU A 142 -6.13 -7.80 -10.94
N PRO A 143 -7.19 -8.62 -11.00
CA PRO A 143 -8.01 -8.90 -9.84
C PRO A 143 -7.30 -9.88 -8.89
N TYR A 144 -7.38 -9.60 -7.58
CA TYR A 144 -7.01 -10.52 -6.53
C TYR A 144 -8.27 -10.83 -5.70
N ILE A 145 -8.76 -12.05 -5.82
CA ILE A 145 -9.96 -12.53 -5.13
C ILE A 145 -9.58 -13.18 -3.81
N SER A 146 -10.08 -12.63 -2.69
CA SER A 146 -9.97 -13.27 -1.36
C SER A 146 -11.13 -14.25 -1.16
N GLY A 147 -10.83 -15.55 -1.08
CA GLY A 147 -11.81 -16.62 -0.93
C GLY A 147 -12.19 -16.85 0.53
N ASN A 148 -13.47 -17.15 0.76
CA ASN A 148 -14.01 -17.47 2.09
C ASN A 148 -13.58 -18.87 2.54
N VAL A 149 -12.69 -18.96 3.51
CA VAL A 149 -12.26 -20.21 4.16
C VAL A 149 -12.80 -20.30 5.59
N GLY A 150 -13.23 -19.17 6.15
CA GLY A 150 -13.78 -19.09 7.51
C GLY A 150 -15.16 -19.75 7.62
N SER A 151 -16.18 -19.15 7.05
CA SER A 151 -17.57 -19.66 7.07
C SER A 151 -17.98 -20.41 5.80
N GLY A 152 -17.23 -20.26 4.70
CA GLY A 152 -17.54 -20.87 3.42
C GLY A 152 -17.15 -22.35 3.31
N SER A 153 -17.47 -22.96 2.18
CA SER A 153 -17.12 -24.34 1.87
C SER A 153 -16.17 -24.44 0.69
N VAL A 154 -15.44 -25.55 0.62
CA VAL A 154 -14.57 -25.87 -0.53
C VAL A 154 -15.35 -25.86 -1.84
N GLU A 155 -16.59 -26.38 -1.84
CA GLU A 155 -17.45 -26.40 -3.02
C GLU A 155 -17.83 -24.98 -3.46
N GLU A 156 -18.12 -24.10 -2.52
CA GLU A 156 -18.48 -22.71 -2.78
C GLU A 156 -17.35 -21.96 -3.48
N LEU A 157 -16.12 -22.02 -2.94
CA LEU A 157 -14.98 -21.34 -3.57
C LEU A 157 -14.64 -21.97 -4.94
N ALA A 158 -14.69 -23.30 -5.07
CA ALA A 158 -14.46 -23.97 -6.34
C ALA A 158 -15.48 -23.56 -7.42
N LYS A 159 -16.76 -23.42 -7.05
CA LYS A 159 -17.82 -22.91 -7.93
C LYS A 159 -17.61 -21.43 -8.30
N TRP A 160 -17.10 -20.62 -7.38
CA TRP A 160 -16.79 -19.22 -7.68
C TRP A 160 -15.67 -19.11 -8.72
N VAL A 161 -14.61 -19.90 -8.57
CA VAL A 161 -13.53 -19.99 -9.56
C VAL A 161 -14.07 -20.43 -10.93
N GLU A 162 -14.92 -21.48 -10.98
CA GLU A 162 -15.56 -21.93 -12.22
C GLU A 162 -16.43 -20.83 -12.84
N TYR A 163 -17.23 -20.14 -12.03
CA TYR A 163 -18.08 -19.02 -12.46
C TYR A 163 -17.28 -17.92 -13.13
N MET A 164 -16.17 -17.53 -12.52
CA MET A 164 -15.35 -16.43 -13.02
C MET A 164 -14.54 -16.81 -14.26
N THR A 165 -14.02 -18.04 -14.34
CA THR A 165 -12.89 -18.35 -15.25
C THR A 165 -13.16 -19.45 -16.27
N SER A 166 -14.29 -20.17 -16.22
CA SER A 166 -14.61 -21.21 -17.20
C SER A 166 -15.32 -20.65 -18.43
N GLU A 167 -14.82 -20.96 -19.63
CA GLU A 167 -15.46 -20.65 -20.92
C GLU A 167 -16.41 -21.78 -21.40
N GLY A 168 -16.27 -22.98 -20.84
CA GLY A 168 -17.02 -24.16 -21.25
C GLY A 168 -18.53 -24.07 -21.01
N ASP A 169 -19.25 -25.16 -21.34
CA ASP A 169 -20.67 -25.28 -21.05
C ASP A 169 -20.92 -25.96 -19.70
N SER A 170 -20.31 -25.39 -18.65
CA SER A 170 -20.46 -25.85 -17.28
C SER A 170 -21.63 -25.16 -16.57
N PRO A 171 -22.14 -25.70 -15.45
CA PRO A 171 -23.25 -25.07 -14.72
C PRO A 171 -22.96 -23.65 -14.29
N MET A 172 -21.74 -23.36 -13.79
CA MET A 172 -21.37 -22.02 -13.32
C MET A 172 -21.10 -21.06 -14.48
N ALA A 173 -20.53 -21.54 -15.60
CA ALA A 173 -20.38 -20.72 -16.81
C ALA A 173 -21.75 -20.36 -17.42
N ARG A 174 -22.74 -21.32 -17.42
CA ARG A 174 -24.10 -21.00 -17.82
C ARG A 174 -24.77 -19.97 -16.90
N LEU A 175 -24.57 -20.09 -15.60
CA LEU A 175 -25.07 -19.11 -14.62
C LEU A 175 -24.46 -17.72 -14.84
N ARG A 176 -23.16 -17.62 -15.12
CA ARG A 176 -22.51 -16.33 -15.48
C ARG A 176 -23.16 -15.70 -16.71
N ARG A 177 -23.39 -16.50 -17.78
CA ARG A 177 -24.06 -16.02 -18.99
C ARG A 177 -25.50 -15.58 -18.73
N ALA A 178 -26.23 -16.32 -17.91
CA ALA A 178 -27.58 -15.94 -17.50
C ALA A 178 -27.60 -14.63 -16.70
N ASN A 179 -26.53 -14.31 -16.01
CA ASN A 179 -26.33 -13.06 -15.31
C ASN A 179 -25.73 -11.93 -16.18
N GLY A 180 -25.69 -12.12 -17.52
CA GLY A 180 -25.35 -11.08 -18.49
C GLY A 180 -23.87 -10.98 -18.86
N ARG A 181 -23.03 -11.98 -18.53
CA ARG A 181 -21.63 -12.00 -18.93
C ARG A 181 -21.32 -13.28 -19.73
N ASP A 182 -21.14 -13.13 -21.04
CA ASP A 182 -20.90 -14.26 -21.94
C ASP A 182 -19.51 -14.88 -21.73
N HIS A 183 -18.46 -14.07 -21.76
CA HIS A 183 -17.08 -14.52 -21.64
C HIS A 183 -16.57 -14.51 -20.19
N ALA A 184 -15.70 -15.46 -19.86
CA ALA A 184 -15.02 -15.52 -18.59
C ALA A 184 -14.08 -14.30 -18.39
N TRP A 185 -13.82 -13.97 -17.14
CA TRP A 185 -12.76 -13.04 -16.82
C TRP A 185 -11.42 -13.78 -16.70
N LYS A 186 -10.34 -13.05 -16.78
CA LYS A 186 -9.02 -13.51 -16.38
C LYS A 186 -8.79 -13.17 -14.89
N VAL A 187 -8.67 -14.19 -14.08
CA VAL A 187 -8.40 -14.06 -12.65
C VAL A 187 -7.09 -14.76 -12.35
N LYS A 188 -6.05 -13.99 -12.09
CA LYS A 188 -4.72 -14.52 -11.79
C LYS A 188 -4.58 -14.88 -10.32
N TYR A 189 -4.92 -13.98 -9.42
CA TYR A 189 -4.64 -14.12 -8.00
C TYR A 189 -5.86 -14.62 -7.22
N LEU A 190 -5.68 -15.72 -6.50
CA LEU A 190 -6.69 -16.30 -5.60
C LEU A 190 -6.10 -16.47 -4.20
N GLY A 191 -6.57 -15.68 -3.27
CA GLY A 191 -6.33 -15.86 -1.84
C GLY A 191 -7.21 -16.98 -1.29
N VAL A 192 -6.62 -17.92 -0.61
CA VAL A 192 -7.32 -19.02 0.07
C VAL A 192 -7.40 -18.68 1.55
N GLY A 193 -8.41 -17.89 1.92
CA GLY A 193 -8.60 -17.36 3.26
C GLY A 193 -7.89 -16.02 3.49
N ASN A 194 -8.21 -15.40 4.60
CA ASN A 194 -7.62 -14.18 5.13
C ASN A 194 -7.45 -14.29 6.64
N GLU A 195 -6.29 -13.86 7.19
CA GLU A 195 -6.04 -13.84 8.65
C GLU A 195 -6.64 -15.02 9.41
N SER A 196 -6.39 -16.22 8.89
CA SER A 196 -7.06 -17.44 9.39
C SER A 196 -6.70 -17.78 10.85
N TRP A 197 -5.64 -17.18 11.37
CA TRP A 197 -5.25 -17.18 12.79
C TRP A 197 -6.14 -16.28 13.66
N GLY A 198 -6.87 -15.34 13.07
CA GLY A 198 -7.73 -14.34 13.72
C GLY A 198 -9.14 -14.36 13.18
N CYS A 199 -9.58 -13.24 12.60
CA CYS A 199 -10.95 -13.07 12.10
C CYS A 199 -11.36 -14.08 11.02
N GLY A 200 -10.40 -14.63 10.27
CA GLY A 200 -10.66 -15.67 9.26
C GLY A 200 -10.88 -17.08 9.83
N GLY A 201 -11.14 -17.24 11.11
CA GLY A 201 -11.56 -18.52 11.69
C GLY A 201 -10.84 -18.95 12.95
N ASN A 202 -9.92 -18.13 13.49
CA ASN A 202 -9.18 -18.39 14.74
C ASN A 202 -8.51 -19.78 14.76
N MET A 203 -7.86 -20.12 13.66
CA MET A 203 -7.28 -21.45 13.40
C MET A 203 -5.85 -21.55 13.92
N ARG A 204 -5.41 -22.80 14.16
CA ARG A 204 -3.99 -23.12 14.29
C ARG A 204 -3.38 -23.30 12.90
N PRO A 205 -2.07 -23.05 12.70
CA PRO A 205 -1.45 -23.15 11.39
C PRO A 205 -1.53 -24.56 10.78
N GLU A 206 -1.48 -25.62 11.59
CA GLU A 206 -1.61 -27.00 11.11
C GLU A 206 -3.01 -27.27 10.55
N PHE A 207 -4.07 -26.81 11.25
CA PHE A 207 -5.44 -26.96 10.79
C PHE A 207 -5.69 -26.16 9.50
N TYR A 208 -5.19 -24.91 9.46
CA TYR A 208 -5.28 -24.12 8.24
C TYR A 208 -4.52 -24.76 7.08
N SER A 209 -3.35 -25.35 7.31
CA SER A 209 -2.59 -26.08 6.28
C SER A 209 -3.41 -27.22 5.66
N ASP A 210 -4.15 -27.97 6.47
CA ASP A 210 -5.03 -29.05 5.97
C ASP A 210 -6.22 -28.48 5.20
N LEU A 211 -6.81 -27.37 5.66
CA LEU A 211 -7.88 -26.68 4.91
C LEU A 211 -7.34 -26.12 3.59
N TYR A 212 -6.21 -25.41 3.61
CA TYR A 212 -5.59 -24.87 2.40
C TYR A 212 -5.39 -25.96 1.35
N ARG A 213 -4.86 -27.11 1.74
CA ARG A 213 -4.64 -28.26 0.86
C ARG A 213 -5.94 -28.68 0.17
N ARG A 214 -7.04 -28.76 0.92
CA ARG A 214 -8.36 -29.12 0.38
C ARG A 214 -8.87 -28.05 -0.59
N TYR A 215 -8.89 -26.79 -0.20
CA TYR A 215 -9.35 -25.68 -1.04
C TYR A 215 -8.50 -25.55 -2.32
N ALA A 216 -7.18 -25.57 -2.20
CA ALA A 216 -6.28 -25.48 -3.34
C ALA A 216 -6.43 -26.63 -4.33
N THR A 217 -6.78 -27.83 -3.86
CA THR A 217 -7.04 -29.01 -4.71
C THR A 217 -8.26 -28.81 -5.61
N TYR A 218 -9.34 -28.24 -5.09
CA TYR A 218 -10.61 -28.11 -5.82
C TYR A 218 -10.74 -26.81 -6.59
N CYS A 219 -10.01 -25.75 -6.22
CA CYS A 219 -9.90 -24.53 -7.04
C CYS A 219 -8.98 -24.80 -8.23
N ARG A 220 -9.57 -25.22 -9.35
CA ARG A 220 -8.85 -25.68 -10.53
C ARG A 220 -8.64 -24.57 -11.55
N ASN A 221 -7.66 -24.76 -12.41
CA ASN A 221 -7.50 -23.93 -13.60
C ASN A 221 -8.53 -24.34 -14.65
N TYR A 222 -9.21 -23.37 -15.23
CA TYR A 222 -10.13 -23.56 -16.34
C TYR A 222 -9.56 -22.94 -17.61
N ASP A 223 -9.70 -23.62 -18.73
CA ASP A 223 -9.24 -23.21 -20.06
C ASP A 223 -7.78 -22.73 -20.02
N ASP A 224 -7.49 -21.51 -20.42
CA ASP A 224 -6.15 -20.90 -20.36
C ASP A 224 -5.91 -20.06 -19.10
N ASN A 225 -6.89 -19.95 -18.19
CA ASN A 225 -6.71 -19.24 -16.91
C ASN A 225 -5.84 -20.06 -15.96
N ARG A 226 -4.80 -19.45 -15.44
CA ARG A 226 -3.86 -20.06 -14.46
C ARG A 226 -3.91 -19.28 -13.17
N LEU A 227 -4.40 -19.95 -12.12
CA LEU A 227 -4.47 -19.37 -10.78
C LEU A 227 -3.11 -19.36 -10.11
N PHE A 228 -2.76 -18.20 -9.55
CA PHE A 228 -1.70 -18.02 -8.59
C PHE A 228 -2.35 -18.06 -7.20
N LYS A 229 -2.22 -19.20 -6.51
CA LYS A 229 -2.87 -19.46 -5.22
C LYS A 229 -2.02 -18.96 -4.08
N ILE A 230 -2.61 -18.10 -3.25
CA ILE A 230 -1.95 -17.44 -2.12
C ILE A 230 -2.56 -18.00 -0.83
N ALA A 231 -1.71 -18.57 0.02
CA ALA A 231 -2.13 -19.02 1.33
C ALA A 231 -2.24 -17.84 2.31
N SER A 232 -3.24 -17.86 3.20
CA SER A 232 -3.35 -16.92 4.32
C SER A 232 -2.14 -17.08 5.23
N GLY A 233 -1.31 -16.06 5.31
CA GLY A 233 -0.05 -16.07 6.00
C GLY A 233 -0.12 -15.39 7.38
N ALA A 234 1.05 -15.10 7.91
CA ALA A 234 1.23 -14.54 9.23
C ALA A 234 0.88 -13.05 9.33
N SER A 235 0.71 -12.55 10.54
CA SER A 235 0.80 -11.14 10.86
C SER A 235 2.06 -10.85 11.65
N ASP A 236 2.70 -9.72 11.38
CA ASP A 236 3.85 -9.20 12.11
C ASP A 236 4.95 -10.27 12.34
N TYR A 237 5.15 -10.67 13.58
CA TYR A 237 6.25 -11.51 14.04
C TYR A 237 5.87 -12.99 14.24
N ASP A 238 4.72 -13.46 13.71
CA ASP A 238 4.35 -14.87 13.84
C ASP A 238 5.12 -15.75 12.84
N TYR A 239 6.37 -15.93 13.13
CA TYR A 239 7.29 -16.79 12.36
C TYR A 239 6.92 -18.27 12.42
N THR A 240 6.18 -18.70 13.46
CA THR A 240 5.70 -20.07 13.59
C THR A 240 4.67 -20.39 12.53
N TRP A 241 3.75 -19.47 12.26
CA TRP A 241 2.76 -19.62 11.20
C TRP A 241 3.44 -19.85 9.84
N THR A 242 4.37 -18.98 9.47
CA THR A 242 5.12 -19.12 8.21
C THR A 242 5.89 -20.43 8.12
N ARG A 243 6.58 -20.82 9.20
CA ARG A 243 7.34 -22.07 9.23
C ARG A 243 6.45 -23.29 9.00
N VAL A 244 5.32 -23.39 9.71
CA VAL A 244 4.39 -24.53 9.60
C VAL A 244 3.79 -24.62 8.20
N LEU A 245 3.37 -23.50 7.62
CA LEU A 245 2.81 -23.50 6.26
C LEU A 245 3.87 -23.90 5.21
N MET A 246 5.07 -23.38 5.29
CA MET A 246 6.14 -23.75 4.36
C MET A 246 6.49 -25.24 4.46
N GLU A 247 6.54 -25.78 5.68
CA GLU A 247 6.81 -27.21 5.94
C GLU A 247 5.70 -28.11 5.39
N GLN A 248 4.44 -27.76 5.60
CA GLN A 248 3.31 -28.66 5.33
C GLN A 248 2.73 -28.52 3.93
N VAL A 249 2.67 -27.30 3.39
CA VAL A 249 1.98 -26.99 2.12
C VAL A 249 2.79 -26.09 1.18
N GLY A 250 4.03 -25.78 1.48
CA GLY A 250 4.88 -24.89 0.67
C GLY A 250 4.93 -25.28 -0.80
N SER A 251 5.02 -26.57 -1.11
CA SER A 251 5.04 -27.07 -2.50
C SER A 251 3.70 -26.97 -3.24
N GLN A 252 2.61 -26.60 -2.57
CA GLN A 252 1.25 -26.55 -3.13
C GLN A 252 0.74 -25.12 -3.30
N MET A 253 1.47 -24.11 -2.80
CA MET A 253 1.12 -22.71 -2.93
C MET A 253 2.08 -21.98 -3.87
N ASN A 254 1.59 -20.90 -4.50
CA ASN A 254 2.40 -20.01 -5.31
C ASN A 254 2.86 -18.79 -4.52
N GLY A 255 2.11 -18.40 -3.50
CA GLY A 255 2.42 -17.30 -2.62
C GLY A 255 1.95 -17.55 -1.20
N LEU A 256 2.63 -16.89 -0.27
CA LEU A 256 2.29 -16.84 1.15
C LEU A 256 2.07 -15.39 1.55
N SER A 257 0.90 -15.09 2.12
CA SER A 257 0.59 -13.73 2.53
C SER A 257 1.36 -13.32 3.80
N LEU A 258 1.49 -12.03 4.01
CA LEU A 258 2.04 -11.42 5.21
C LEU A 258 1.34 -10.08 5.43
N HIS A 259 0.95 -9.80 6.67
CA HIS A 259 0.36 -8.52 7.05
C HIS A 259 1.29 -7.79 8.00
N TYR A 260 1.40 -6.48 7.82
CA TYR A 260 2.12 -5.59 8.73
C TYR A 260 1.52 -4.19 8.73
N TYR A 261 1.07 -3.74 9.90
CA TYR A 261 0.61 -2.37 10.09
C TYR A 261 1.58 -1.55 10.93
N THR A 262 1.84 -0.33 10.50
CA THR A 262 2.50 0.69 11.32
C THR A 262 1.47 1.24 12.29
N VAL A 263 1.49 0.70 13.50
CA VAL A 263 0.52 0.93 14.56
C VAL A 263 1.23 1.04 15.91
N SER A 264 0.69 1.87 16.81
CA SER A 264 1.29 2.03 18.14
C SER A 264 1.11 0.80 19.04
N GLY A 265 0.10 0.00 18.77
CA GLY A 265 -0.25 -1.24 19.48
C GLY A 265 -1.66 -1.67 19.13
N TRP A 266 -1.98 -2.92 19.40
CA TRP A 266 -3.29 -3.49 19.09
C TRP A 266 -4.32 -3.28 20.21
N THR A 267 -3.89 -2.81 21.39
CA THR A 267 -4.74 -2.52 22.53
C THR A 267 -4.64 -1.03 22.91
N GLY A 268 -5.79 -0.42 23.24
CA GLY A 268 -5.85 1.01 23.59
C GLY A 268 -5.88 1.93 22.37
N SER A 269 -5.56 3.20 22.58
CA SER A 269 -5.48 4.21 21.53
C SER A 269 -4.29 3.94 20.60
N LYS A 270 -4.52 4.08 19.31
CA LYS A 270 -3.48 3.98 18.28
C LYS A 270 -2.84 5.32 17.94
N GLY A 271 -3.33 6.39 18.59
CA GLY A 271 -2.90 7.76 18.33
C GLY A 271 -3.72 8.45 17.23
N ALA A 272 -3.75 9.77 17.28
CA ALA A 272 -4.51 10.57 16.33
C ALA A 272 -3.85 10.61 14.94
N ALA A 273 -4.66 10.60 13.89
CA ALA A 273 -4.18 10.72 12.52
C ALA A 273 -3.58 12.12 12.25
N THR A 274 -4.19 13.18 12.77
CA THR A 274 -3.82 14.56 12.45
C THR A 274 -3.20 15.34 13.60
N GLN A 275 -3.40 14.90 14.84
CA GLN A 275 -2.91 15.59 16.04
C GLN A 275 -1.79 14.79 16.69
N PHE A 276 -0.57 15.04 16.28
CA PHE A 276 0.65 14.39 16.80
C PHE A 276 1.80 15.38 16.87
N ASN A 277 2.79 15.08 17.68
CA ASN A 277 3.99 15.88 17.79
C ASN A 277 5.16 15.25 16.99
N LYS A 278 6.31 15.91 17.03
CA LYS A 278 7.51 15.49 16.32
C LYS A 278 8.07 14.15 16.82
N ASP A 279 7.99 13.89 18.12
CA ASP A 279 8.45 12.61 18.70
C ASP A 279 7.57 11.45 18.25
N ASP A 280 6.24 11.68 18.09
CA ASP A 280 5.31 10.71 17.52
C ASP A 280 5.62 10.44 16.06
N TYR A 281 5.97 11.47 15.27
CA TYR A 281 6.38 11.29 13.88
C TYR A 281 7.64 10.40 13.78
N TYR A 282 8.70 10.71 14.49
CA TYR A 282 9.92 9.92 14.42
C TYR A 282 9.74 8.50 14.95
N TRP A 283 8.94 8.34 16.00
CA TRP A 283 8.57 7.02 16.48
C TRP A 283 7.81 6.23 15.42
N THR A 284 6.86 6.88 14.71
CA THR A 284 6.12 6.25 13.61
C THR A 284 7.06 5.75 12.51
N ILE A 285 8.06 6.55 12.12
CA ILE A 285 9.05 6.14 11.12
C ILE A 285 9.90 4.97 11.64
N GLY A 286 10.31 5.01 12.91
CA GLY A 286 11.01 3.89 13.55
C GLY A 286 10.17 2.61 13.51
N LYS A 287 8.87 2.72 13.81
CA LYS A 287 7.92 1.60 13.78
C LYS A 287 7.69 1.08 12.36
N CYS A 288 7.53 1.98 11.39
CA CYS A 288 7.43 1.63 9.98
C CYS A 288 8.63 0.80 9.50
N ARG A 289 9.83 1.15 9.92
CA ARG A 289 11.06 0.46 9.51
C ARG A 289 11.23 -0.95 10.07
N GLU A 290 10.50 -1.33 11.12
CA GLU A 290 10.49 -2.71 11.63
C GLU A 290 10.01 -3.73 10.58
N ILE A 291 9.24 -3.29 9.59
CA ILE A 291 8.80 -4.13 8.47
C ILE A 291 9.98 -4.78 7.73
N GLU A 292 11.15 -4.12 7.70
CA GLU A 292 12.36 -4.68 7.07
C GLU A 292 12.82 -5.95 7.77
N ASP A 293 12.86 -5.94 9.10
CA ASP A 293 13.24 -7.12 9.90
C ASP A 293 12.17 -8.22 9.80
N VAL A 294 10.90 -7.84 9.77
CA VAL A 294 9.78 -8.78 9.59
C VAL A 294 9.92 -9.51 8.26
N ILE A 295 10.04 -8.78 7.13
CA ILE A 295 10.23 -9.35 5.79
C ILE A 295 11.48 -10.25 5.76
N LYS A 296 12.60 -9.76 6.27
CA LYS A 296 13.87 -10.49 6.26
C LYS A 296 13.78 -11.84 6.97
N ARG A 297 13.11 -11.88 8.13
CA ARG A 297 12.98 -13.11 8.91
C ARG A 297 12.01 -14.09 8.29
N HIS A 298 10.86 -13.63 7.76
CA HIS A 298 9.94 -14.48 7.01
C HIS A 298 10.62 -15.04 5.76
N CYS A 299 11.32 -14.21 4.98
CA CYS A 299 12.09 -14.66 3.83
C CYS A 299 13.13 -15.71 4.20
N ALA A 300 13.87 -15.54 5.31
CA ALA A 300 14.88 -16.51 5.76
C ALA A 300 14.26 -17.88 6.11
N ILE A 301 13.06 -17.89 6.72
CA ILE A 301 12.32 -19.14 6.96
C ILE A 301 11.90 -19.75 5.63
N MET A 302 11.30 -18.97 4.73
CA MET A 302 10.88 -19.44 3.41
C MET A 302 12.07 -19.99 2.61
N ASP A 303 13.23 -19.34 2.64
CA ASP A 303 14.46 -19.78 1.94
C ASP A 303 14.96 -21.13 2.45
N SER A 304 14.72 -21.50 3.71
CA SER A 304 15.11 -22.80 4.27
C SER A 304 14.28 -23.97 3.72
N TYR A 305 13.04 -23.72 3.28
CA TYR A 305 12.14 -24.72 2.69
C TYR A 305 12.07 -24.64 1.15
N ASP A 306 12.31 -23.45 0.59
CA ASP A 306 12.22 -23.14 -0.84
C ASP A 306 13.39 -22.25 -1.27
N PRO A 307 14.61 -22.80 -1.38
CA PRO A 307 15.80 -22.03 -1.74
C PRO A 307 15.77 -21.49 -3.18
N GLN A 308 14.93 -22.05 -4.06
CA GLN A 308 14.72 -21.55 -5.43
C GLN A 308 13.73 -20.39 -5.49
N LYS A 309 13.14 -19.99 -4.36
CA LYS A 309 12.20 -18.87 -4.24
C LYS A 309 10.98 -18.98 -5.18
N GLN A 310 10.43 -20.18 -5.31
CA GLN A 310 9.24 -20.45 -6.11
C GLN A 310 7.96 -19.95 -5.45
N VAL A 311 7.92 -19.98 -4.11
CA VAL A 311 6.83 -19.41 -3.31
C VAL A 311 7.11 -17.94 -3.07
N ALA A 312 6.29 -17.07 -3.64
CA ALA A 312 6.40 -15.64 -3.43
C ALA A 312 5.92 -15.22 -2.04
N LEU A 313 6.53 -14.19 -1.46
CA LEU A 313 5.97 -13.47 -0.33
C LEU A 313 5.03 -12.38 -0.87
N MET A 314 3.81 -12.31 -0.31
CA MET A 314 2.77 -11.37 -0.70
C MET A 314 2.40 -10.55 0.53
N LEU A 315 2.83 -9.29 0.61
CA LEU A 315 2.49 -8.41 1.73
C LEU A 315 1.18 -7.70 1.43
N ASP A 316 0.10 -8.48 1.42
CA ASP A 316 -1.21 -8.09 0.88
C ASP A 316 -2.09 -7.29 1.84
N GLU A 317 -1.55 -6.93 3.03
CA GLU A 317 -2.04 -5.84 3.87
C GLU A 317 -0.89 -5.09 4.55
N TRP A 318 -0.84 -3.77 4.35
CA TRP A 318 0.09 -2.89 5.03
C TRP A 318 -0.43 -1.44 5.07
N GLY A 319 0.12 -0.64 5.94
CA GLY A 319 -0.22 0.79 6.04
C GLY A 319 -0.15 1.29 7.48
N THR A 320 -0.63 2.51 7.69
CA THR A 320 -0.82 3.09 9.02
C THR A 320 -2.21 2.80 9.56
N TRP A 321 -2.30 2.59 10.86
CA TRP A 321 -3.57 2.42 11.57
C TRP A 321 -3.62 3.35 12.78
N TRP A 322 -4.44 4.39 12.66
CA TRP A 322 -4.69 5.38 13.71
C TRP A 322 -6.06 5.19 14.32
N ASP A 323 -6.34 5.93 15.38
CA ASP A 323 -7.71 6.05 15.89
C ASP A 323 -8.60 6.67 14.80
N GLU A 324 -9.85 6.22 14.74
CA GLU A 324 -10.84 6.75 13.80
C GLU A 324 -11.09 8.25 14.05
N GLU A 325 -11.33 8.99 12.97
CA GLU A 325 -11.64 10.41 13.08
C GLU A 325 -12.91 10.64 13.91
N PRO A 326 -12.90 11.64 14.82
CA PRO A 326 -14.06 11.96 15.64
C PRO A 326 -15.31 12.23 14.81
N GLY A 327 -16.45 11.65 15.23
CA GLY A 327 -17.74 11.83 14.55
C GLY A 327 -18.00 10.86 13.40
N THR A 328 -17.08 9.95 13.10
CA THR A 328 -17.28 8.84 12.16
C THR A 328 -17.91 7.63 12.85
N ILE A 329 -18.40 6.68 12.06
CA ILE A 329 -19.00 5.45 12.58
C ILE A 329 -17.87 4.54 13.08
N ARG A 330 -17.97 4.11 14.33
CA ARG A 330 -16.99 3.21 14.93
C ARG A 330 -16.94 1.87 14.18
N GLY A 331 -15.73 1.41 13.88
CA GLY A 331 -15.49 0.19 13.11
C GLY A 331 -15.47 0.42 11.59
N HIS A 332 -15.68 1.66 11.14
CA HIS A 332 -15.48 2.02 9.73
C HIS A 332 -14.04 2.40 9.40
N LEU A 333 -13.18 2.53 10.40
CA LEU A 333 -11.74 2.79 10.28
C LEU A 333 -11.40 4.01 9.40
N TYR A 334 -12.28 5.02 9.38
CA TYR A 334 -12.02 6.25 8.66
C TYR A 334 -10.97 7.07 9.40
N GLN A 335 -9.87 7.36 8.77
CA GLN A 335 -8.81 8.24 9.27
C GLN A 335 -8.32 9.18 8.18
N GLN A 336 -7.82 10.35 8.60
CA GLN A 336 -7.08 11.25 7.73
C GLN A 336 -5.68 10.74 7.47
N ASN A 337 -5.09 11.19 6.36
CA ASN A 337 -3.73 10.89 5.96
C ASN A 337 -2.95 12.19 5.81
N THR A 338 -1.86 12.33 6.58
CA THR A 338 -1.01 13.53 6.61
C THR A 338 0.29 13.33 5.84
N LEU A 339 1.16 14.32 5.86
CA LEU A 339 2.52 14.17 5.33
C LEU A 339 3.30 13.04 6.06
N ARG A 340 3.00 12.75 7.35
CA ARG A 340 3.55 11.60 8.09
C ARG A 340 3.27 10.26 7.37
N ASP A 341 2.04 10.08 6.92
CA ASP A 341 1.62 8.84 6.23
C ASP A 341 2.30 8.71 4.85
N ALA A 342 2.54 9.83 4.17
CA ALA A 342 3.36 9.85 2.95
C ALA A 342 4.80 9.35 3.21
N PHE A 343 5.41 9.74 4.34
CA PHE A 343 6.72 9.23 4.73
C PHE A 343 6.71 7.74 5.08
N VAL A 344 5.63 7.24 5.71
CA VAL A 344 5.46 5.80 5.92
C VAL A 344 5.42 5.08 4.58
N ALA A 345 4.63 5.56 3.62
CA ALA A 345 4.53 4.95 2.30
C ALA A 345 5.88 4.94 1.56
N SER A 346 6.58 6.08 1.49
CA SER A 346 7.86 6.18 0.77
C SER A 346 8.95 5.31 1.42
N THR A 347 9.07 5.33 2.76
CA THR A 347 10.04 4.50 3.49
C THR A 347 9.74 3.01 3.31
N THR A 348 8.46 2.64 3.30
CA THR A 348 8.04 1.25 3.08
C THR A 348 8.40 0.77 1.67
N PHE A 349 8.16 1.58 0.63
CA PHE A 349 8.58 1.24 -0.74
C PHE A 349 10.09 1.10 -0.88
N ASP A 350 10.87 2.00 -0.27
CA ASP A 350 12.33 1.90 -0.27
C ASP A 350 12.82 0.57 0.32
N ILE A 351 12.09 0.04 1.32
CA ILE A 351 12.36 -1.28 1.90
C ILE A 351 11.89 -2.39 0.97
N PHE A 352 10.66 -2.34 0.45
CA PHE A 352 10.11 -3.40 -0.40
C PHE A 352 10.98 -3.68 -1.62
N HIS A 353 11.51 -2.65 -2.25
CA HIS A 353 12.37 -2.78 -3.43
C HIS A 353 13.64 -3.62 -3.19
N LYS A 354 14.14 -3.67 -1.95
CA LYS A 354 15.32 -4.47 -1.60
C LYS A 354 15.05 -5.98 -1.59
N TYR A 355 13.77 -6.38 -1.42
CA TYR A 355 13.37 -7.78 -1.23
C TYR A 355 12.59 -8.37 -2.40
N THR A 356 12.61 -7.72 -3.55
CA THR A 356 11.85 -8.11 -4.74
C THR A 356 12.30 -9.42 -5.39
N ASP A 357 13.34 -10.03 -4.89
CA ASP A 357 13.68 -11.41 -5.22
C ASP A 357 12.63 -12.41 -4.70
N ARG A 358 11.98 -12.14 -3.56
CA ARG A 358 10.90 -12.95 -2.98
C ARG A 358 9.59 -12.18 -2.79
N LEU A 359 9.61 -10.90 -2.43
CA LEU A 359 8.42 -10.06 -2.29
C LEU A 359 7.90 -9.67 -3.68
N LYS A 360 6.71 -10.18 -4.06
CA LYS A 360 6.17 -10.01 -5.41
C LYS A 360 4.91 -9.17 -5.49
N MET A 361 4.27 -8.91 -4.36
CA MET A 361 3.07 -8.08 -4.28
C MET A 361 3.01 -7.40 -2.91
N ALA A 362 2.44 -6.19 -2.88
CA ALA A 362 2.02 -5.54 -1.66
C ALA A 362 0.72 -4.76 -1.93
N ASN A 363 -0.25 -4.85 -1.00
CA ASN A 363 -1.53 -4.15 -1.16
C ASN A 363 -1.73 -3.23 0.04
N ILE A 364 -1.74 -1.92 -0.20
CA ILE A 364 -1.97 -0.97 0.89
C ILE A 364 -3.43 -1.00 1.35
N ALA A 365 -3.65 -0.92 2.62
CA ALA A 365 -4.96 -0.84 3.26
C ALA A 365 -5.32 0.63 3.58
N GLN A 366 -6.34 1.21 2.90
CA GLN A 366 -7.07 0.67 1.77
C GLN A 366 -7.21 1.72 0.66
N ILE A 367 -7.82 1.38 -0.45
CA ILE A 367 -7.85 2.24 -1.63
C ILE A 367 -8.66 3.54 -1.44
N VAL A 368 -9.81 3.49 -0.71
CA VAL A 368 -10.70 4.64 -0.49
C VAL A 368 -11.21 4.64 0.95
N ASN A 369 -11.19 5.78 1.61
CA ASN A 369 -11.84 6.11 2.90
C ASN A 369 -11.40 5.33 4.15
N VAL A 370 -10.61 4.30 4.02
CA VAL A 370 -10.30 3.39 5.11
C VAL A 370 -8.79 3.35 5.35
N LEU A 371 -8.38 3.50 6.60
CA LEU A 371 -6.98 3.43 7.03
C LEU A 371 -6.07 4.37 6.21
N GLN A 372 -4.93 3.89 5.72
CA GLN A 372 -4.03 4.69 4.88
C GLN A 372 -4.51 4.72 3.43
N SER A 373 -5.60 5.41 3.18
CA SER A 373 -6.25 5.44 1.87
C SER A 373 -5.60 6.37 0.86
N MET A 374 -5.76 6.03 -0.43
CA MET A 374 -5.36 6.89 -1.54
C MET A 374 -6.28 8.08 -1.70
N ILE A 375 -7.56 7.87 -1.48
CA ILE A 375 -8.64 8.80 -1.80
C ILE A 375 -9.60 8.87 -0.62
N LEU A 376 -10.06 10.08 -0.29
CA LEU A 376 -11.19 10.28 0.61
C LEU A 376 -12.37 10.83 -0.18
N THR A 377 -13.56 10.35 0.14
CA THR A 377 -14.81 10.79 -0.47
C THR A 377 -15.85 11.15 0.59
N ASN A 378 -16.88 11.89 0.19
CA ASN A 378 -18.04 12.17 1.01
C ASN A 378 -19.35 11.91 0.26
N ASP A 379 -20.46 11.90 0.98
CA ASP A 379 -21.81 11.67 0.48
C ASP A 379 -22.37 12.82 -0.37
N LYS A 380 -21.69 13.99 -0.36
CA LYS A 380 -22.03 15.15 -1.18
C LYS A 380 -21.34 15.15 -2.55
N GLY A 381 -20.63 14.08 -2.89
CA GLY A 381 -19.88 13.95 -4.14
C GLY A 381 -18.49 14.57 -4.12
N GLY A 382 -18.00 15.03 -2.96
CA GLY A 382 -16.62 15.50 -2.82
C GLY A 382 -15.61 14.35 -2.87
N MET A 383 -14.44 14.62 -3.47
CA MET A 383 -13.29 13.73 -3.51
C MET A 383 -12.01 14.52 -3.23
N VAL A 384 -11.08 13.91 -2.50
CA VAL A 384 -9.75 14.48 -2.27
C VAL A 384 -8.68 13.38 -2.34
N LEU A 385 -7.55 13.70 -2.96
CA LEU A 385 -6.36 12.84 -3.02
C LEU A 385 -5.52 13.06 -1.77
N THR A 386 -5.09 11.97 -1.12
CA THR A 386 -4.26 12.04 0.08
C THR A 386 -2.78 12.27 -0.26
N PRO A 387 -1.94 12.69 0.68
CA PRO A 387 -0.49 12.70 0.49
C PRO A 387 0.08 11.31 0.14
N THR A 388 -0.53 10.23 0.62
CA THR A 388 -0.16 8.85 0.26
C THR A 388 -0.38 8.56 -1.22
N TYR A 389 -1.49 9.02 -1.82
CA TYR A 389 -1.73 8.91 -3.26
C TYR A 389 -0.57 9.50 -4.07
N TYR A 390 -0.09 10.67 -3.68
CA TYR A 390 0.99 11.34 -4.41
C TYR A 390 2.33 10.59 -4.31
N VAL A 391 2.61 9.93 -3.19
CA VAL A 391 3.78 9.06 -3.09
C VAL A 391 3.68 7.89 -4.07
N PHE A 392 2.54 7.19 -4.11
CA PHE A 392 2.33 6.12 -5.09
C PHE A 392 2.53 6.61 -6.51
N LYS A 393 1.97 7.78 -6.85
CA LYS A 393 2.11 8.39 -8.18
C LYS A 393 3.56 8.74 -8.53
N MET A 394 4.30 9.37 -7.62
CA MET A 394 5.71 9.70 -7.80
C MET A 394 6.58 8.44 -7.95
N TYR A 395 6.26 7.37 -7.21
CA TYR A 395 6.99 6.12 -7.23
C TYR A 395 6.61 5.18 -8.41
N ASN A 396 5.59 5.51 -9.20
CA ASN A 396 5.22 4.73 -10.40
C ASN A 396 6.37 4.51 -11.39
N VAL A 397 7.39 5.36 -11.37
CA VAL A 397 8.60 5.24 -12.19
C VAL A 397 9.42 3.99 -11.89
N HIS A 398 9.19 3.37 -10.73
CA HIS A 398 9.88 2.14 -10.31
C HIS A 398 9.11 0.85 -10.69
N GLN A 399 7.87 0.95 -11.17
CA GLN A 399 7.09 -0.22 -11.60
C GLN A 399 7.77 -0.92 -12.78
N ASP A 400 7.95 -2.24 -12.68
CA ASP A 400 8.62 -3.09 -13.67
C ASP A 400 10.05 -2.65 -14.04
N ALA A 401 10.66 -1.80 -13.22
CA ALA A 401 12.02 -1.34 -13.38
C ALA A 401 13.02 -2.26 -12.67
N THR A 402 14.27 -2.27 -13.11
CA THR A 402 15.35 -2.99 -12.45
C THR A 402 15.77 -2.25 -11.17
N TYR A 403 15.66 -2.89 -10.02
CA TYR A 403 16.17 -2.33 -8.76
C TYR A 403 17.69 -2.15 -8.82
N LEU A 404 18.16 -0.99 -8.42
CA LEU A 404 19.59 -0.68 -8.33
C LEU A 404 20.00 -0.62 -6.84
N PRO A 405 20.82 -1.58 -6.36
CA PRO A 405 21.26 -1.59 -4.97
C PRO A 405 22.01 -0.31 -4.61
N LEU A 406 21.73 0.22 -3.44
CA LEU A 406 22.41 1.41 -2.91
C LEU A 406 22.70 1.28 -1.41
N SER A 407 23.70 2.02 -0.95
CA SER A 407 23.96 2.21 0.47
C SER A 407 23.93 3.67 0.82
N ILE A 408 23.41 3.99 2.00
CA ILE A 408 23.22 5.35 2.49
C ILE A 408 24.11 5.56 3.71
N ASN A 409 24.86 6.65 3.70
CA ASN A 409 25.55 7.16 4.89
C ASN A 409 24.93 8.51 5.24
N CYS A 410 24.18 8.57 6.32
CA CYS A 410 23.51 9.76 6.81
C CYS A 410 23.49 9.79 8.34
N LYS A 411 23.09 10.92 8.90
CA LYS A 411 22.84 11.02 10.34
C LYS A 411 21.72 10.08 10.75
N GLU A 412 21.88 9.43 11.89
CA GLU A 412 20.85 8.68 12.59
C GLU A 412 20.38 9.45 13.82
N MET A 413 19.11 9.34 14.15
CA MET A 413 18.53 9.97 15.33
C MET A 413 17.97 8.89 16.26
N PRO A 414 18.37 8.87 17.54
CA PRO A 414 17.73 8.03 18.54
C PRO A 414 16.28 8.50 18.75
N VAL A 415 15.37 7.55 18.84
CA VAL A 415 13.95 7.78 19.15
C VAL A 415 13.57 6.93 20.35
N ARG A 416 12.34 7.12 20.87
CA ARG A 416 11.86 6.34 22.02
C ARG A 416 11.90 4.83 21.73
N ASP A 417 11.89 4.01 22.77
CA ASP A 417 11.97 2.54 22.72
C ASP A 417 13.31 2.01 22.17
N ASN A 418 14.42 2.75 22.39
CA ASN A 418 15.77 2.41 21.96
C ASN A 418 15.92 2.17 20.45
N ARG A 419 15.06 2.77 19.62
CA ARG A 419 15.19 2.74 18.16
C ARG A 419 16.06 3.86 17.67
N THR A 420 16.61 3.68 16.48
CA THR A 420 17.26 4.75 15.70
C THR A 420 16.56 4.90 14.35
N VAL A 421 16.49 6.12 13.85
CA VAL A 421 15.91 6.44 12.54
C VAL A 421 16.96 7.18 11.72
N PRO A 422 17.36 6.64 10.55
CA PRO A 422 18.20 7.37 9.62
C PRO A 422 17.42 8.56 9.05
N MET A 423 18.10 9.70 8.95
CA MET A 423 17.46 10.94 8.48
C MET A 423 17.27 10.98 6.95
N LEU A 424 17.70 9.95 6.25
CA LEU A 424 17.48 9.77 4.82
C LEU A 424 17.03 8.33 4.53
N SER A 425 15.99 8.17 3.72
CA SER A 425 15.62 6.91 3.07
C SER A 425 15.70 7.10 1.56
N ALA A 426 16.03 6.05 0.81
CA ALA A 426 16.11 6.15 -0.64
C ALA A 426 16.01 4.78 -1.33
N THR A 427 15.55 4.82 -2.57
CA THR A 427 15.58 3.71 -3.53
C THR A 427 16.01 4.20 -4.91
N ALA A 428 16.52 3.30 -5.74
CA ALA A 428 16.85 3.60 -7.12
C ALA A 428 16.48 2.46 -8.06
N SER A 429 16.12 2.79 -9.28
CA SER A 429 15.83 1.82 -10.32
C SER A 429 16.23 2.31 -11.71
N LYS A 430 16.33 1.36 -12.63
CA LYS A 430 16.50 1.62 -14.07
C LYS A 430 15.28 1.08 -14.82
N ASP A 431 14.55 1.95 -15.48
CA ASP A 431 13.36 1.59 -16.24
C ASP A 431 13.71 0.83 -17.55
N GLN A 432 12.69 0.37 -18.25
CA GLN A 432 12.83 -0.38 -19.50
C GLN A 432 13.43 0.47 -20.64
N ALA A 433 13.34 1.81 -20.56
CA ALA A 433 13.98 2.73 -21.50
C ALA A 433 15.45 3.03 -21.14
N GLY A 434 15.94 2.45 -20.03
CA GLY A 434 17.31 2.65 -19.55
C GLY A 434 17.52 3.90 -18.71
N LYS A 435 16.45 4.65 -18.39
CA LYS A 435 16.53 5.83 -17.54
C LYS A 435 16.65 5.41 -16.07
N ILE A 436 17.41 6.15 -15.31
CA ILE A 436 17.61 5.91 -13.89
C ILE A 436 16.76 6.90 -13.10
N HIS A 437 16.00 6.33 -12.16
CA HIS A 437 15.15 7.05 -11.23
C HIS A 437 15.68 6.84 -9.81
N ILE A 438 15.72 7.92 -9.01
CA ILE A 438 16.12 7.88 -7.60
C ILE A 438 15.03 8.59 -6.82
N SER A 439 14.41 7.88 -5.88
CA SER A 439 13.47 8.44 -4.92
C SER A 439 14.13 8.55 -3.55
N LEU A 440 13.94 9.69 -2.88
CA LEU A 440 14.58 10.03 -1.60
C LEU A 440 13.58 10.67 -0.66
N SER A 441 13.68 10.34 0.62
CA SER A 441 12.89 10.94 1.69
C SER A 441 13.82 11.58 2.72
N ASN A 442 13.82 12.93 2.80
CA ASN A 442 14.46 13.65 3.90
C ASN A 442 13.53 13.57 5.13
N ILE A 443 13.84 12.65 6.03
CA ILE A 443 13.04 12.35 7.22
C ILE A 443 13.23 13.43 8.31
N ASP A 444 14.31 14.22 8.24
CA ASP A 444 14.53 15.31 9.21
C ASP A 444 13.42 16.36 9.09
N ALA A 445 12.68 16.54 10.19
CA ALA A 445 11.55 17.47 10.24
C ALA A 445 11.97 18.95 10.19
N ASP A 446 13.22 19.25 10.54
CA ASP A 446 13.67 20.62 10.77
C ASP A 446 14.79 21.06 9.83
N ASN A 447 15.60 20.13 9.33
CA ASN A 447 16.83 20.48 8.63
C ASN A 447 16.81 20.08 7.15
N GLU A 448 17.31 20.98 6.32
CA GLU A 448 17.67 20.67 4.93
C GLU A 448 18.81 19.64 4.90
N GLN A 449 18.80 18.75 3.90
CA GLN A 449 19.88 17.82 3.62
C GLN A 449 20.47 18.05 2.25
N THR A 450 21.80 18.05 2.15
CA THR A 450 22.52 17.93 0.89
C THR A 450 22.94 16.47 0.69
N VAL A 451 22.34 15.82 -0.30
CA VAL A 451 22.62 14.43 -0.66
C VAL A 451 23.54 14.41 -1.88
N THR A 452 24.64 13.65 -1.80
CA THR A 452 25.54 13.42 -2.92
C THR A 452 25.49 11.97 -3.37
N VAL A 453 25.42 11.75 -4.69
CA VAL A 453 25.42 10.42 -5.32
C VAL A 453 26.53 10.37 -6.33
N ALA A 454 27.49 9.48 -6.13
CA ALA A 454 28.51 9.20 -7.12
C ALA A 454 27.89 8.40 -8.27
N LEU A 455 27.95 8.94 -9.49
CA LEU A 455 27.29 8.34 -10.65
C LEU A 455 28.12 7.24 -11.34
N GLY A 456 29.45 7.18 -11.06
CA GLY A 456 30.31 6.19 -11.69
C GLY A 456 30.24 6.25 -13.22
N ASP A 457 29.88 5.13 -13.84
CA ASP A 457 29.76 5.02 -15.31
C ASP A 457 28.43 5.52 -15.88
N ILE A 458 27.50 6.00 -15.04
CA ILE A 458 26.22 6.55 -15.48
C ILE A 458 26.47 7.86 -16.26
N LYS A 459 26.05 7.86 -17.53
CA LYS A 459 26.16 9.01 -18.42
C LYS A 459 24.91 9.88 -18.31
N ALA A 460 24.90 10.78 -17.34
CA ALA A 460 23.83 11.75 -17.18
C ALA A 460 24.42 13.15 -16.99
N THR A 461 23.75 14.14 -17.59
CA THR A 461 24.16 15.54 -17.54
C THR A 461 23.14 16.44 -16.87
N LYS A 462 21.91 15.95 -16.73
CA LYS A 462 20.78 16.66 -16.16
C LYS A 462 19.97 15.74 -15.23
N ALA A 463 19.40 16.30 -14.18
CA ALA A 463 18.41 15.65 -13.35
C ALA A 463 17.12 16.50 -13.33
N VAL A 464 15.98 15.87 -13.53
CA VAL A 464 14.66 16.49 -13.42
C VAL A 464 13.84 15.74 -12.40
N GLY A 465 12.97 16.41 -11.68
CA GLY A 465 12.22 15.72 -10.60
C GLY A 465 11.01 16.47 -10.11
N GLU A 466 10.38 15.83 -9.14
CA GLU A 466 9.24 16.36 -8.36
C GLU A 466 9.53 16.24 -6.86
N ILE A 467 8.85 17.07 -6.09
CA ILE A 467 8.95 17.11 -4.64
C ILE A 467 7.56 17.13 -4.02
N LEU A 468 7.36 16.31 -3.00
CA LEU A 468 6.23 16.37 -2.08
C LEU A 468 6.73 16.86 -0.72
N THR A 469 6.17 17.96 -0.23
CA THR A 469 6.50 18.54 1.07
C THR A 469 5.35 19.41 1.55
N ALA A 470 5.36 19.80 2.83
CA ALA A 470 4.38 20.71 3.41
C ALA A 470 5.04 21.57 4.49
N LYS A 471 4.31 22.58 4.98
CA LYS A 471 4.78 23.45 6.06
C LYS A 471 4.94 22.66 7.36
N ASN A 472 3.97 21.80 7.68
CA ASN A 472 3.96 20.98 8.89
C ASN A 472 3.84 19.48 8.55
N LEU A 473 4.32 18.61 9.42
CA LEU A 473 4.13 17.15 9.30
C LEU A 473 2.66 16.73 9.39
N THR A 474 1.86 17.54 10.07
CA THR A 474 0.42 17.33 10.29
C THR A 474 -0.45 17.86 9.15
N ASP A 475 0.13 18.50 8.13
CA ASP A 475 -0.65 19.02 7.00
C ASP A 475 -1.21 17.85 6.17
N TYR A 476 -2.45 18.01 5.72
CA TYR A 476 -3.21 17.05 4.92
C TYR A 476 -4.23 17.74 4.02
N ASN A 477 -4.70 17.03 3.03
CA ASN A 477 -5.70 17.54 2.09
C ASN A 477 -7.11 17.35 2.64
N THR A 478 -7.95 18.37 2.49
CA THR A 478 -9.38 18.36 2.83
C THR A 478 -10.23 18.64 1.62
N PHE A 479 -11.55 18.43 1.71
CA PHE A 479 -12.47 18.76 0.62
C PHE A 479 -12.48 20.25 0.30
N GLU A 480 -12.20 21.12 1.28
CA GLU A 480 -12.11 22.58 1.13
C GLU A 480 -10.73 23.03 0.64
N GLN A 481 -9.69 22.27 0.96
CA GLN A 481 -8.29 22.56 0.59
C GLN A 481 -7.61 21.32 0.01
N PRO A 482 -8.00 20.88 -1.20
CA PRO A 482 -7.57 19.59 -1.76
C PRO A 482 -6.11 19.54 -2.20
N ASP A 483 -5.46 20.69 -2.30
CA ASP A 483 -4.10 20.86 -2.83
C ASP A 483 -3.10 21.36 -1.78
N MET A 484 -3.40 21.24 -0.48
CA MET A 484 -2.49 21.69 0.58
C MET A 484 -1.15 20.93 0.56
N VAL A 485 -1.21 19.64 0.27
CA VAL A 485 -0.04 18.76 0.13
C VAL A 485 -0.12 18.10 -1.23
N LYS A 486 0.64 18.61 -2.21
CA LYS A 486 0.73 18.01 -3.54
C LYS A 486 2.11 18.19 -4.16
N PRO A 487 2.50 17.33 -5.13
CA PRO A 487 3.79 17.44 -5.80
C PRO A 487 3.96 18.76 -6.55
N ALA A 488 5.21 19.22 -6.56
CA ALA A 488 5.66 20.35 -7.35
C ALA A 488 6.96 20.01 -8.08
N ALA A 489 7.30 20.76 -9.13
CA ALA A 489 8.56 20.58 -9.84
C ALA A 489 9.76 20.80 -8.90
N PHE A 490 10.74 19.90 -8.98
CA PHE A 490 11.96 19.96 -8.19
C PHE A 490 13.17 20.33 -9.05
N THR A 491 13.84 21.44 -8.71
CA THR A 491 14.95 22.00 -9.50
C THR A 491 16.28 22.00 -8.78
N ASN A 492 16.34 21.58 -7.51
CA ASN A 492 17.55 21.62 -6.68
C ASN A 492 18.40 20.33 -6.79
N ALA A 493 18.39 19.70 -7.97
CA ALA A 493 19.26 18.59 -8.34
C ALA A 493 20.23 19.03 -9.43
N LYS A 494 21.53 18.82 -9.23
CA LYS A 494 22.59 19.23 -10.17
C LYS A 494 23.61 18.13 -10.37
N ILE A 495 24.01 17.89 -11.61
CA ILE A 495 25.09 16.97 -11.95
C ILE A 495 26.33 17.77 -12.35
N ALA A 496 27.45 17.49 -11.70
CA ALA A 496 28.74 18.07 -12.03
C ALA A 496 29.87 17.06 -11.76
N LYS A 497 30.78 16.89 -12.70
CA LYS A 497 31.96 16.00 -12.59
C LYS A 497 31.62 14.58 -12.11
N GLY A 498 30.53 14.00 -12.66
CA GLY A 498 30.08 12.65 -12.30
C GLY A 498 29.44 12.51 -10.91
N VAL A 499 29.07 13.60 -10.29
CA VAL A 499 28.37 13.61 -8.99
C VAL A 499 27.02 14.31 -9.15
N LEU A 500 25.97 13.64 -8.72
CA LEU A 500 24.66 14.24 -8.54
C LEU A 500 24.58 14.82 -7.12
N THR A 501 24.23 16.09 -7.02
CA THR A 501 23.98 16.78 -5.74
C THR A 501 22.52 17.19 -5.68
N ILE A 502 21.81 16.76 -4.64
CA ILE A 502 20.40 17.05 -4.39
C ILE A 502 20.28 17.82 -3.08
N LYS A 503 19.69 19.02 -3.11
CA LYS A 503 19.41 19.80 -1.89
C LYS A 503 17.94 19.67 -1.56
N MET A 504 17.64 18.87 -0.55
CA MET A 504 16.29 18.53 -0.10
C MET A 504 15.88 19.42 1.06
N PRO A 505 14.76 20.14 0.99
CA PRO A 505 14.17 20.79 2.16
C PRO A 505 13.92 19.80 3.30
N ALA A 506 13.76 20.28 4.52
CA ALA A 506 13.27 19.47 5.63
C ALA A 506 11.92 18.81 5.25
N LYS A 507 11.66 17.62 5.81
CA LYS A 507 10.39 16.88 5.61
C LYS A 507 9.91 16.87 4.15
N SER A 508 10.74 16.38 3.24
CA SER A 508 10.43 16.31 1.81
C SER A 508 10.70 14.92 1.22
N ILE A 509 9.86 14.54 0.26
CA ILE A 509 10.02 13.34 -0.57
C ILE A 509 10.29 13.83 -1.98
N VAL A 510 11.37 13.34 -2.59
CA VAL A 510 11.83 13.79 -3.92
C VAL A 510 12.02 12.57 -4.80
N THR A 511 11.55 12.63 -6.03
CA THR A 511 11.89 11.68 -7.08
C THR A 511 12.58 12.41 -8.22
N VAL A 512 13.75 11.91 -8.66
CA VAL A 512 14.51 12.48 -9.78
C VAL A 512 14.76 11.43 -10.86
N GLU A 513 14.66 11.85 -12.11
CA GLU A 513 15.09 11.12 -13.31
C GLU A 513 16.41 11.68 -13.78
N LEU A 514 17.38 10.80 -14.08
CA LEU A 514 18.67 11.16 -14.67
C LEU A 514 18.56 11.15 -16.20
N GLN A 515 19.00 12.24 -16.84
CA GLN A 515 18.96 12.48 -18.29
C GLN A 515 20.34 12.79 -18.85
#